data_761f3ff0373385df118175f2432dffed
#
_entry.id   761f3ff0373385df118175f2432dffed
#
_cell.length_a   1.000
_cell.length_b   1.000
_cell.length_c   1.000
_cell.angle_alpha   90.00
_cell.angle_beta   90.00
_cell.angle_gamma   90.00
#
_symmetry.space_group_name_H-M   'P 1'
#
loop_
_entity.id
_entity.type
_entity.pdbx_description
1 polymer ?
#
loop_
_entity_poly.entity_id
_entity_poly.type
_entity_poly.pdbx_seq_one_letter_code
_entity_poly.pdbx_strand_id
1 'polypeptide(L)'
;GNSGSASGLRQREFRCDYAVACHGALCVGGKTTAILANGLDHDSIYPKENQDLAEIIVENGGLLLSEYPIRTAVNRYNLVARDRLQSGLSQATLVVMTGVKGGTMHAAIATMKANKPLYVMRFKNEETNKHEKCLGNTYLVRQGAKFISGGDNLRDLCEEINKKEACLYEFFD
;
A
#
# COMPACT_ATOMS: atom_id res chain seq x y z
N GLY A 1 32.88 -2.13 -2.18
CA GLY A 1 31.76 -1.33 -2.46
C GLY A 1 31.12 -1.73 -3.78
N ASN A 2 30.03 -2.46 -3.76
CA ASN A 2 29.19 -2.67 -4.95
C ASN A 2 27.91 -1.88 -4.71
N SER A 3 27.84 -0.67 -5.26
CA SER A 3 26.61 0.07 -5.44
C SER A 3 25.85 -0.60 -6.60
N GLY A 4 25.13 -1.67 -6.30
CA GLY A 4 24.13 -2.24 -7.21
C GLY A 4 23.05 -1.20 -7.43
N SER A 5 23.13 -0.52 -8.55
CA SER A 5 22.32 0.64 -8.85
C SER A 5 20.85 0.24 -9.05
N ALA A 6 19.94 0.87 -8.33
CA ALA A 6 18.50 0.91 -8.60
C ALA A 6 18.15 1.48 -10.01
N SER A 7 19.15 1.64 -10.88
CA SER A 7 19.02 2.26 -12.21
C SER A 7 18.26 1.39 -13.22
N GLY A 8 18.11 0.09 -13.00
CA GLY A 8 17.37 -0.81 -13.89
C GLY A 8 15.85 -0.71 -13.80
N LEU A 9 15.32 -0.07 -12.76
CA LEU A 9 13.88 0.01 -12.50
C LEU A 9 13.19 1.24 -13.12
N ARG A 10 13.92 2.16 -13.74
CA ARG A 10 13.41 3.47 -14.16
C ARG A 10 12.40 3.49 -15.31
N GLN A 11 12.11 2.38 -15.96
CA GLN A 11 11.24 2.36 -17.15
C GLN A 11 10.18 1.25 -17.17
N ARG A 12 9.88 0.61 -16.04
CA ARG A 12 8.82 -0.42 -16.02
C ARG A 12 7.47 0.22 -15.74
N GLU A 13 6.50 -0.01 -16.61
CA GLU A 13 5.10 0.31 -16.35
C GLU A 13 4.55 -0.66 -15.30
N PHE A 14 4.47 -0.21 -14.05
CA PHE A 14 3.80 -0.98 -13.01
C PHE A 14 2.30 -0.88 -13.19
N ARG A 15 1.64 -2.00 -13.38
CA ARG A 15 0.18 -2.09 -13.57
C ARG A 15 -0.61 -2.11 -12.26
N CYS A 16 0.06 -2.00 -11.13
CA CYS A 16 -0.56 -2.07 -9.81
C CYS A 16 -0.05 -0.93 -8.93
N ASP A 17 -0.94 -0.11 -8.39
CA ASP A 17 -0.60 1.02 -7.50
C ASP A 17 0.25 0.59 -6.30
N TYR A 18 0.04 -0.64 -5.82
CA TYR A 18 0.82 -1.23 -4.74
C TYR A 18 2.28 -1.49 -5.14
N ALA A 19 2.53 -1.96 -6.35
CA ALA A 19 3.89 -2.14 -6.88
C ALA A 19 4.61 -0.78 -7.03
N VAL A 20 3.90 0.26 -7.42
CA VAL A 20 4.44 1.63 -7.49
C VAL A 20 4.86 2.13 -6.11
N ALA A 21 4.07 1.87 -5.05
CA ALA A 21 4.41 2.25 -3.69
C ALA A 21 5.66 1.51 -3.17
N CYS A 22 5.75 0.20 -3.40
CA CYS A 22 6.92 -0.60 -3.04
C CYS A 22 8.18 -0.10 -3.77
N HIS A 23 8.07 0.14 -5.07
CA HIS A 23 9.17 0.68 -5.86
C HIS A 23 9.60 2.07 -5.35
N GLY A 24 8.66 2.95 -5.05
CA GLY A 24 8.95 4.28 -4.50
C GLY A 24 9.73 4.22 -3.18
N ALA A 25 9.37 3.31 -2.27
CA ALA A 25 10.11 3.10 -1.04
C ALA A 25 11.55 2.63 -1.30
N LEU A 26 11.74 1.67 -2.21
CA LEU A 26 13.06 1.16 -2.59
C LEU A 26 13.94 2.24 -3.25
N CYS A 27 13.36 3.12 -4.07
CA CYS A 27 14.10 4.20 -4.74
C CYS A 27 14.76 5.18 -3.76
N VAL A 28 14.22 5.33 -2.55
CA VAL A 28 14.79 6.19 -1.50
C VAL A 28 15.56 5.41 -0.43
N GLY A 29 15.90 4.15 -0.70
CA GLY A 29 16.62 3.27 0.23
C GLY A 29 15.79 2.78 1.41
N GLY A 30 14.46 2.95 1.34
CA GLY A 30 13.54 2.44 2.36
C GLY A 30 13.26 0.95 2.18
N LYS A 31 12.76 0.31 3.24
CA LYS A 31 12.28 -1.06 3.21
C LYS A 31 10.79 -1.09 2.96
N THR A 32 10.31 -2.18 2.34
CA THR A 32 8.88 -2.36 2.10
C THR A 32 8.44 -3.79 2.35
N THR A 33 7.18 -3.98 2.69
CA THR A 33 6.56 -5.30 2.85
C THR A 33 5.48 -5.47 1.81
N ALA A 34 5.61 -6.50 0.98
CA ALA A 34 4.58 -6.88 0.03
C ALA A 34 3.71 -8.01 0.58
N ILE A 35 2.41 -7.73 0.78
CA ILE A 35 1.45 -8.73 1.24
C ILE A 35 0.73 -9.31 0.02
N LEU A 36 0.95 -10.59 -0.23
CA LEU A 36 0.52 -11.28 -1.43
C LEU A 36 -0.78 -12.08 -1.20
N ALA A 37 -1.56 -12.24 -2.27
CA ALA A 37 -2.79 -13.03 -2.29
C ALA A 37 -2.60 -14.42 -2.94
N ASN A 38 -1.35 -14.88 -3.00
CA ASN A 38 -0.87 -16.09 -3.66
C ASN A 38 0.31 -16.67 -2.88
N GLY A 39 0.84 -17.83 -3.31
CA GLY A 39 2.05 -18.41 -2.72
C GLY A 39 3.28 -17.51 -2.88
N LEU A 40 4.28 -17.70 -2.03
CA LEU A 40 5.52 -16.90 -2.03
C LEU A 40 6.55 -17.38 -3.07
N ASP A 41 6.31 -18.50 -3.73
CA ASP A 41 7.15 -19.00 -4.79
C ASP A 41 7.09 -18.11 -6.02
N HIS A 42 8.21 -17.99 -6.72
CA HIS A 42 8.38 -17.08 -7.86
C HIS A 42 7.27 -17.25 -8.91
N ASP A 43 6.91 -18.51 -9.26
CA ASP A 43 5.92 -18.79 -10.30
C ASP A 43 4.49 -18.39 -9.90
N SER A 44 4.19 -18.29 -8.60
CA SER A 44 2.89 -17.88 -8.06
C SER A 44 2.72 -16.39 -7.97
N ILE A 45 3.81 -15.60 -8.03
CA ILE A 45 3.74 -14.13 -7.91
C ILE A 45 2.90 -13.54 -9.06
N TYR A 46 1.93 -12.73 -8.68
CA TYR A 46 1.00 -12.09 -9.62
C TYR A 46 0.91 -10.56 -9.36
N PRO A 47 0.83 -9.75 -10.41
CA PRO A 47 1.05 -10.14 -11.81
C PRO A 47 2.51 -10.54 -12.06
N LYS A 48 2.77 -11.30 -13.13
CA LYS A 48 4.11 -11.83 -13.43
C LYS A 48 5.18 -10.75 -13.60
N GLU A 49 4.78 -9.58 -14.06
CA GLU A 49 5.64 -8.40 -14.20
C GLU A 49 6.24 -7.92 -12.87
N ASN A 50 5.68 -8.35 -11.75
CA ASN A 50 6.15 -7.99 -10.40
C ASN A 50 7.10 -9.04 -9.79
N GLN A 51 7.44 -10.12 -10.50
CA GLN A 51 8.35 -11.15 -10.01
C GLN A 51 9.72 -10.55 -9.66
N ASP A 52 10.32 -9.80 -10.57
CA ASP A 52 11.60 -9.12 -10.31
C ASP A 52 11.49 -8.11 -9.14
N LEU A 53 10.36 -7.42 -9.00
CA LEU A 53 10.15 -6.50 -7.88
C LEU A 53 10.12 -7.24 -6.54
N ALA A 54 9.53 -8.42 -6.50
CA ALA A 54 9.48 -9.25 -5.30
C ALA A 54 10.87 -9.68 -4.85
N GLU A 55 11.73 -10.09 -5.80
CA GLU A 55 13.13 -10.42 -5.52
C GLU A 55 13.89 -9.20 -4.98
N ILE A 56 13.77 -8.05 -5.63
CA ILE A 56 14.40 -6.79 -5.22
C ILE A 56 13.96 -6.37 -3.82
N ILE A 57 12.68 -6.56 -3.46
CA ILE A 57 12.19 -6.27 -2.11
C ILE A 57 12.97 -7.09 -1.08
N VAL A 58 13.13 -8.38 -1.29
CA VAL A 58 13.84 -9.27 -0.36
C VAL A 58 15.33 -8.95 -0.30
N GLU A 59 15.99 -8.75 -1.43
CA GLU A 59 17.41 -8.38 -1.52
C GLU A 59 17.74 -7.08 -0.78
N ASN A 60 16.81 -6.13 -0.74
CA ASN A 60 16.96 -4.87 -0.01
C ASN A 60 16.47 -4.95 1.45
N GLY A 61 16.29 -6.15 1.99
CA GLY A 61 15.92 -6.37 3.39
C GLY A 61 14.46 -6.04 3.71
N GLY A 62 13.60 -6.04 2.69
CA GLY A 62 12.16 -5.99 2.82
C GLY A 62 11.56 -7.38 3.06
N LEU A 63 10.24 -7.50 3.00
CA LEU A 63 9.52 -8.72 3.33
C LEU A 63 8.44 -9.03 2.29
N LEU A 64 8.31 -10.30 1.92
CA LEU A 64 7.11 -10.84 1.27
C LEU A 64 6.32 -11.62 2.31
N LEU A 65 5.03 -11.33 2.43
CA LEU A 65 4.12 -11.97 3.39
C LEU A 65 2.92 -12.55 2.68
N SER A 66 2.55 -13.78 3.00
CA SER A 66 1.34 -14.42 2.50
C SER A 66 0.74 -15.38 3.53
N GLU A 67 -0.57 -15.52 3.54
CA GLU A 67 -1.30 -16.55 4.30
C GLU A 67 -1.49 -17.84 3.48
N TYR A 68 -1.06 -17.85 2.22
CA TYR A 68 -1.32 -18.95 1.30
C TYR A 68 -0.11 -19.86 1.16
N PRO A 69 -0.30 -21.19 1.07
CA PRO A 69 0.77 -22.13 0.79
C PRO A 69 1.48 -21.80 -0.54
N ILE A 70 2.72 -22.24 -0.66
CA ILE A 70 3.45 -22.21 -1.93
C ILE A 70 2.64 -22.90 -3.04
N ARG A 71 2.81 -22.44 -4.28
CA ARG A 71 2.06 -22.87 -5.47
C ARG A 71 0.55 -22.54 -5.45
N THR A 72 0.11 -21.68 -4.56
CA THR A 72 -1.26 -21.19 -4.59
C THR A 72 -1.38 -20.04 -5.60
N ALA A 73 -2.19 -20.24 -6.63
CA ALA A 73 -2.48 -19.20 -7.61
C ALA A 73 -3.38 -18.09 -7.01
N VAL A 74 -3.21 -16.88 -7.52
CA VAL A 74 -4.07 -15.75 -7.16
C VAL A 74 -5.51 -15.97 -7.63
N ASN A 75 -6.46 -15.53 -6.84
CA ASN A 75 -7.87 -15.41 -7.23
C ASN A 75 -8.51 -14.19 -6.56
N ARG A 76 -9.71 -13.81 -7.04
CA ARG A 76 -10.42 -12.61 -6.56
C ARG A 76 -10.74 -12.64 -5.06
N TYR A 77 -11.01 -13.81 -4.51
CA TYR A 77 -11.34 -13.97 -3.09
C TYR A 77 -10.10 -13.75 -2.22
N ASN A 78 -8.96 -14.30 -2.63
CA ASN A 78 -7.69 -14.11 -1.96
C ASN A 78 -7.24 -12.65 -1.97
N LEU A 79 -7.48 -11.93 -3.08
CA LEU A 79 -7.18 -10.50 -3.17
C LEU A 79 -7.96 -9.69 -2.12
N VAL A 80 -9.27 -9.94 -2.00
CA VAL A 80 -10.11 -9.25 -1.00
C VAL A 80 -9.74 -9.68 0.43
N ALA A 81 -9.50 -10.98 0.65
CA ALA A 81 -9.12 -11.49 1.96
C ALA A 81 -7.78 -10.90 2.44
N ARG A 82 -6.80 -10.72 1.53
CA ARG A 82 -5.51 -10.11 1.83
C ARG A 82 -5.63 -8.66 2.30
N ASP A 83 -6.61 -7.88 1.81
CA ASP A 83 -6.76 -6.46 2.14
C ASP A 83 -6.93 -6.21 3.65
N ARG A 84 -7.51 -7.16 4.39
CA ARG A 84 -7.60 -7.08 5.86
C ARG A 84 -6.23 -7.13 6.54
N LEU A 85 -5.28 -7.86 5.95
CA LEU A 85 -3.91 -7.90 6.48
C LEU A 85 -3.19 -6.59 6.23
N GLN A 86 -3.33 -6.00 5.05
CA GLN A 86 -2.77 -4.69 4.74
C GLN A 86 -3.25 -3.64 5.75
N SER A 87 -4.56 -3.60 6.01
CA SER A 87 -5.15 -2.68 6.98
C SER A 87 -4.77 -3.03 8.42
N GLY A 88 -4.73 -4.34 8.75
CA GLY A 88 -4.46 -4.83 10.10
C GLY A 88 -3.01 -4.58 10.54
N LEU A 89 -2.05 -4.79 9.65
CA LEU A 89 -0.61 -4.66 9.93
C LEU A 89 -0.10 -3.21 9.75
N SER A 90 -0.85 -2.33 9.08
CA SER A 90 -0.45 -0.94 8.91
C SER A 90 -0.91 -0.07 10.07
N GLN A 91 -0.18 0.98 10.37
CA GLN A 91 -0.56 2.00 11.34
C GLN A 91 -1.58 3.00 10.78
N ALA A 92 -1.54 3.22 9.47
CA ALA A 92 -2.46 4.05 8.72
C ALA A 92 -2.62 3.49 7.30
N THR A 93 -3.68 3.85 6.61
CA THR A 93 -3.89 3.51 5.20
C THR A 93 -4.02 4.76 4.37
N LEU A 94 -3.26 4.85 3.29
CA LEU A 94 -3.39 5.89 2.28
C LEU A 94 -3.99 5.29 1.00
N VAL A 95 -5.17 5.77 0.63
CA VAL A 95 -5.82 5.42 -0.64
C VAL A 95 -5.45 6.48 -1.68
N VAL A 96 -4.73 6.07 -2.72
CA VAL A 96 -4.38 6.95 -3.83
C VAL A 96 -5.61 7.21 -4.68
N MET A 97 -6.24 6.14 -5.17
CA MET A 97 -7.41 6.25 -6.05
C MET A 97 -8.31 5.03 -5.90
N THR A 98 -9.62 5.24 -5.73
CA THR A 98 -10.59 4.16 -5.74
C THR A 98 -11.93 4.61 -6.28
N GLY A 99 -12.60 3.77 -7.04
CA GLY A 99 -14.01 3.91 -7.36
C GLY A 99 -14.88 3.47 -6.18
N VAL A 100 -16.16 3.85 -6.18
CA VAL A 100 -17.10 3.51 -5.10
C VAL A 100 -17.26 1.98 -4.90
N LYS A 101 -17.10 1.21 -5.97
CA LYS A 101 -17.13 -0.26 -5.96
C LYS A 101 -15.76 -0.88 -6.24
N GLY A 102 -14.68 -0.12 -6.06
CA GLY A 102 -13.30 -0.57 -6.30
C GLY A 102 -12.81 -1.56 -5.25
N GLY A 103 -11.84 -2.42 -5.61
CA GLY A 103 -11.22 -3.39 -4.70
C GLY A 103 -10.59 -2.72 -3.47
N THR A 104 -9.91 -1.60 -3.66
CA THR A 104 -9.28 -0.80 -2.58
C THR A 104 -10.27 -0.35 -1.50
N MET A 105 -11.58 -0.30 -1.83
CA MET A 105 -12.62 0.04 -0.85
C MET A 105 -12.69 -0.98 0.30
N HIS A 106 -12.36 -2.25 0.05
CA HIS A 106 -12.33 -3.28 1.11
C HIS A 106 -11.25 -2.98 2.15
N ALA A 107 -10.04 -2.58 1.71
CA ALA A 107 -8.96 -2.17 2.61
C ALA A 107 -9.31 -0.90 3.38
N ALA A 108 -9.91 0.09 2.72
CA ALA A 108 -10.35 1.33 3.35
C ALA A 108 -11.40 1.08 4.44
N ILE A 109 -12.42 0.27 4.16
CA ILE A 109 -13.45 -0.10 5.15
C ILE A 109 -12.86 -0.91 6.31
N ALA A 110 -11.93 -1.83 6.04
CA ALA A 110 -11.25 -2.59 7.09
C ALA A 110 -10.43 -1.67 8.01
N THR A 111 -9.74 -0.67 7.45
CA THR A 111 -9.00 0.36 8.20
C THR A 111 -9.93 1.14 9.12
N MET A 112 -11.07 1.60 8.61
CA MET A 112 -12.06 2.35 9.40
C MET A 112 -12.64 1.48 10.53
N LYS A 113 -13.00 0.23 10.25
CA LYS A 113 -13.47 -0.72 11.27
C LYS A 113 -12.45 -0.99 12.38
N ALA A 114 -11.16 -0.92 12.06
CA ALA A 114 -10.07 -1.06 13.01
C ALA A 114 -9.75 0.24 13.77
N ASN A 115 -10.53 1.32 13.57
CA ASN A 115 -10.30 2.65 14.14
C ASN A 115 -8.90 3.21 13.85
N LYS A 116 -8.33 2.86 12.68
CA LYS A 116 -7.04 3.36 12.25
C LYS A 116 -7.18 4.58 11.33
N PRO A 117 -6.18 5.46 11.27
CA PRO A 117 -6.20 6.61 10.38
C PRO A 117 -6.35 6.17 8.90
N LEU A 118 -7.30 6.78 8.22
CA LEU A 118 -7.53 6.60 6.79
C LEU A 118 -7.35 7.93 6.08
N TYR A 119 -6.46 7.92 5.10
CA TYR A 119 -6.17 9.08 4.26
C TYR A 119 -6.51 8.77 2.82
N VAL A 120 -6.91 9.78 2.07
CA VAL A 120 -7.19 9.68 0.64
C VAL A 120 -6.48 10.81 -0.10
N MET A 121 -5.92 10.48 -1.26
CA MET A 121 -5.28 11.48 -2.09
C MET A 121 -6.31 12.38 -2.78
N ARG A 122 -6.04 13.69 -2.75
CA ARG A 122 -6.69 14.68 -3.59
C ARG A 122 -5.71 15.16 -4.64
N PHE A 123 -6.08 14.99 -5.89
CA PHE A 123 -5.24 15.40 -7.01
C PHE A 123 -5.37 16.91 -7.25
N LYS A 124 -4.27 17.55 -7.72
CA LYS A 124 -4.28 18.98 -8.09
C LYS A 124 -5.23 19.27 -9.25
N ASN A 125 -5.37 18.31 -10.18
CA ASN A 125 -6.30 18.42 -11.28
C ASN A 125 -7.71 18.00 -10.81
N GLU A 126 -8.65 18.94 -10.81
CA GLU A 126 -10.03 18.70 -10.39
C GLU A 126 -10.78 17.75 -11.33
N GLU A 127 -10.43 17.63 -12.60
CA GLU A 127 -11.01 16.65 -13.51
C GLU A 127 -10.67 15.22 -13.07
N THR A 128 -9.44 15.00 -12.61
CA THR A 128 -9.02 13.70 -12.05
C THR A 128 -9.87 13.35 -10.82
N ASN A 129 -10.14 14.30 -9.94
CA ASN A 129 -10.95 14.07 -8.75
C ASN A 129 -12.41 13.71 -9.07
N LYS A 130 -12.92 14.18 -10.22
CA LYS A 130 -14.28 13.91 -10.71
C LYS A 130 -14.39 12.60 -11.50
N HIS A 131 -13.26 12.01 -11.88
CA HIS A 131 -13.24 10.75 -12.62
C HIS A 131 -13.86 9.62 -11.79
N GLU A 132 -14.62 8.71 -12.44
CA GLU A 132 -15.32 7.61 -11.76
C GLU A 132 -14.43 6.76 -10.83
N LYS A 133 -13.16 6.56 -11.23
CA LYS A 133 -12.15 5.84 -10.43
C LYS A 133 -11.70 6.60 -9.18
N CYS A 134 -12.02 7.87 -9.03
CA CYS A 134 -11.71 8.72 -7.88
C CYS A 134 -12.94 9.04 -7.02
N LEU A 135 -14.14 8.71 -7.44
CA LEU A 135 -15.37 9.00 -6.69
C LEU A 135 -15.40 8.32 -5.32
N GLY A 136 -14.71 7.17 -5.17
CA GLY A 136 -14.55 6.49 -3.90
C GLY A 136 -13.74 7.32 -2.90
N ASN A 137 -12.75 8.09 -3.35
CA ASN A 137 -11.98 8.98 -2.48
C ASN A 137 -12.91 10.02 -1.80
N THR A 138 -13.76 10.67 -2.59
CA THR A 138 -14.74 11.63 -2.07
C THR A 138 -15.76 10.96 -1.13
N TYR A 139 -16.18 9.75 -1.45
CA TYR A 139 -17.06 8.97 -0.58
C TYR A 139 -16.38 8.68 0.77
N LEU A 140 -15.14 8.21 0.77
CA LEU A 140 -14.39 7.89 2.00
C LEU A 140 -14.18 9.12 2.90
N VAL A 141 -13.96 10.31 2.32
CA VAL A 141 -13.87 11.55 3.11
C VAL A 141 -15.18 11.87 3.83
N ARG A 142 -16.32 11.67 3.18
CA ARG A 142 -17.62 11.82 3.82
C ARG A 142 -17.84 10.83 4.98
N GLN A 143 -17.09 9.72 4.98
CA GLN A 143 -17.11 8.72 6.04
C GLN A 143 -16.03 8.97 7.11
N GLY A 144 -15.26 10.05 7.02
CA GLY A 144 -14.28 10.43 8.03
C GLY A 144 -12.80 10.26 7.64
N ALA A 145 -12.50 9.85 6.41
CA ALA A 145 -11.12 9.85 5.92
C ALA A 145 -10.59 11.29 5.75
N LYS A 146 -9.28 11.49 5.97
CA LYS A 146 -8.62 12.78 5.81
C LYS A 146 -8.05 12.92 4.39
N PHE A 147 -8.11 14.12 3.81
CA PHE A 147 -7.46 14.39 2.53
C PHE A 147 -5.95 14.60 2.68
N ILE A 148 -5.19 14.09 1.72
CA ILE A 148 -3.79 14.47 1.48
C ILE A 148 -3.68 15.07 0.08
N SER A 149 -3.15 16.29 -0.04
CA SER A 149 -3.03 17.02 -1.31
C SER A 149 -1.59 17.42 -1.66
N GLY A 150 -0.59 16.96 -0.94
CA GLY A 150 0.82 17.27 -1.19
C GLY A 150 1.72 17.06 0.03
N GLY A 151 2.96 17.58 -0.05
CA GLY A 151 4.01 17.32 0.94
C GLY A 151 3.72 17.81 2.36
N ASP A 152 2.98 18.91 2.51
CA ASP A 152 2.70 19.48 3.85
C ASP A 152 1.79 18.54 4.67
N ASN A 153 0.75 18.00 4.05
CA ASN A 153 -0.14 17.06 4.72
C ASN A 153 0.50 15.67 4.97
N LEU A 154 1.57 15.32 4.23
CA LEU A 154 2.33 14.10 4.53
C LEU A 154 3.12 14.20 5.82
N ARG A 155 3.58 15.40 6.21
CA ARG A 155 4.21 15.62 7.52
C ARG A 155 3.22 15.35 8.64
N ASP A 156 2.01 15.89 8.55
CA ASP A 156 0.95 15.68 9.54
C ASP A 156 0.64 14.17 9.71
N LEU A 157 0.62 13.42 8.59
CA LEU A 157 0.46 11.97 8.62
C LEU A 157 1.62 11.29 9.37
N CYS A 158 2.86 11.63 9.05
CA CYS A 158 4.04 11.05 9.71
C CYS A 158 4.06 11.38 11.20
N GLU A 159 3.73 12.62 11.60
CA GLU A 159 3.64 13.00 13.00
C GLU A 159 2.53 12.25 13.75
N GLU A 160 1.36 12.05 13.13
CA GLU A 160 0.27 11.27 13.73
C GLU A 160 0.64 9.80 13.93
N ILE A 161 1.37 9.22 12.99
CA ILE A 161 1.89 7.84 13.09
C ILE A 161 2.91 7.74 14.22
N ASN A 162 3.90 8.64 14.25
CA ASN A 162 4.98 8.63 15.23
C ASN A 162 4.48 8.87 16.66
N LYS A 163 3.49 9.74 16.86
CA LYS A 163 2.86 9.96 18.18
C LYS A 163 2.21 8.69 18.73
N LYS A 164 1.61 7.88 17.89
CA LYS A 164 1.01 6.60 18.30
C LYS A 164 2.05 5.55 18.67
N GLU A 165 3.20 5.53 18.00
CA GLU A 165 4.32 4.66 18.40
C GLU A 165 4.87 5.04 19.76
N ALA A 166 5.14 6.31 20.01
CA ALA A 166 5.65 6.80 21.30
C ALA A 166 4.72 6.40 22.46
N CYS A 167 3.41 6.54 22.28
CA CYS A 167 2.43 6.14 23.28
C CYS A 167 2.39 4.63 23.55
N LEU A 168 2.74 3.78 22.58
CA LEU A 168 2.82 2.31 22.80
C LEU A 168 4.03 1.92 23.64
N TYR A 169 5.16 2.59 23.49
CA TYR A 169 6.37 2.33 24.29
C TYR A 169 6.18 2.74 25.77
N GLU A 170 5.43 3.81 26.05
CA GLU A 170 5.12 4.25 27.43
C GLU A 170 4.24 3.25 28.22
N PHE A 171 3.60 2.28 27.54
CA PHE A 171 2.79 1.24 28.21
C PHE A 171 3.60 -0.01 28.59
N PHE A 172 4.84 -0.12 28.13
CA PHE A 172 5.68 -1.30 28.35
C PHE A 172 6.89 -1.03 29.27
N ASP A 173 7.08 0.22 29.73
CA ASP A 173 8.01 0.62 30.78
C ASP A 173 7.28 0.72 32.12
#